data_b724c9e936284962b225cf8ab5108966
#
_entry.id   b724c9e936284962b225cf8ab5108966
#
_cell.length_a   1.000
_cell.length_b   1.000
_cell.length_c   1.000
_cell.angle_alpha   90.00
_cell.angle_beta   90.00
_cell.angle_gamma   90.00
#
_symmetry.space_group_name_H-M   'P 1'
#
loop_
_entity.id
_entity.type
_entity.pdbx_description
1 polymer ?
#
loop_
_entity_poly.entity_id
_entity_poly.type
_entity_poly.pdbx_seq_one_letter_code
_entity_poly.pdbx_strand_id
1 'polypeptide(L)'
;LDLSRSLLPSSYHVDGWTQGAAVGSTALSGDSILLYGGEGVWLTKDGGQNFSRLMKGLPSGADRYQMRRILHSRRNGTFALSQDALYRWQGKEWQEMPLPLKERLTDLALQGDSLVVMGRSHLFVLQLPYQQFSTLTLPESPGVSPHRATLFRTLWALHSGELFHLLGRLLVDALGLIMLLLSISGVIIFVYPRWMKRMQKRVRAARRARVKARTHRLQRSLKRQYQLHLLLGYWLFIPLLVLVVSGMFLRPPLLVAVAKVKVPTIPTTALHSANNPWHDALRRLVYVPARQEWILSTSEGIFRCKRLGLPLEKIENTP
;
A
#
# COMPACT_ATOMS: atom_id res chain seq x y z
N LEU A 1 -22.23 11.12 -14.36
CA LEU A 1 -22.71 9.80 -14.78
C LEU A 1 -23.49 9.20 -13.62
N ASP A 2 -24.78 8.92 -13.81
CA ASP A 2 -25.56 8.19 -12.81
C ASP A 2 -25.35 6.67 -13.01
N LEU A 3 -24.62 6.05 -12.10
CA LEU A 3 -24.31 4.62 -12.12
C LEU A 3 -25.24 3.78 -11.26
N SER A 4 -26.29 4.38 -10.65
CA SER A 4 -27.21 3.71 -9.73
C SER A 4 -28.00 2.56 -10.37
N ARG A 5 -28.15 2.58 -11.70
CA ARG A 5 -28.86 1.55 -12.47
C ARG A 5 -27.94 0.70 -13.35
N SER A 6 -26.62 0.84 -13.20
CA SER A 6 -25.66 0.10 -14.01
C SER A 6 -25.50 -1.34 -13.52
N LEU A 7 -25.22 -2.25 -14.47
CA LEU A 7 -24.83 -3.64 -14.17
C LEU A 7 -23.36 -3.76 -13.74
N LEU A 8 -22.81 -2.76 -13.06
CA LEU A 8 -21.47 -2.83 -12.48
C LEU A 8 -21.39 -3.95 -11.45
N PRO A 9 -20.26 -4.63 -11.36
CA PRO A 9 -20.01 -5.57 -10.28
C PRO A 9 -20.24 -4.92 -8.91
N SER A 10 -20.72 -5.68 -7.95
CA SER A 10 -21.01 -5.20 -6.59
C SER A 10 -19.81 -4.54 -5.91
N SER A 11 -18.59 -4.94 -6.27
CA SER A 11 -17.33 -4.34 -5.84
C SER A 11 -17.11 -2.89 -6.29
N TYR A 12 -17.84 -2.42 -7.30
CA TYR A 12 -17.84 -1.01 -7.73
C TYR A 12 -18.93 -0.18 -7.08
N HIS A 13 -19.83 -0.80 -6.35
CA HIS A 13 -20.79 -0.10 -5.50
C HIS A 13 -20.14 0.22 -4.15
N VAL A 14 -20.40 1.42 -3.63
CA VAL A 14 -19.89 1.84 -2.33
C VAL A 14 -20.67 1.11 -1.25
N ASP A 15 -20.17 -0.02 -0.78
CA ASP A 15 -20.49 -0.49 0.54
C ASP A 15 -19.39 0.00 1.49
N GLY A 16 -19.67 0.48 2.66
CA GLY A 16 -18.72 1.17 3.54
C GLY A 16 -17.47 0.36 3.97
N TRP A 17 -17.22 -0.82 3.39
CA TRP A 17 -16.15 -1.75 3.75
C TRP A 17 -15.23 -2.10 2.59
N THR A 18 -15.65 -1.96 1.33
CA THR A 18 -14.84 -2.28 0.18
C THR A 18 -14.09 -1.06 -0.35
N GLN A 19 -12.77 -1.13 -0.33
CA GLN A 19 -11.89 -0.19 -1.05
C GLN A 19 -11.90 -0.42 -2.58
N GLY A 20 -12.82 -1.24 -3.08
CA GLY A 20 -12.92 -1.65 -4.47
C GLY A 20 -13.72 -0.71 -5.36
N ALA A 21 -14.26 0.37 -4.81
CA ALA A 21 -15.01 1.36 -5.57
C ALA A 21 -14.20 1.89 -6.77
N ALA A 22 -14.91 2.32 -7.81
CA ALA A 22 -14.31 3.00 -8.94
C ALA A 22 -13.45 4.16 -8.47
N VAL A 23 -12.18 4.17 -8.86
CA VAL A 23 -11.24 5.24 -8.53
C VAL A 23 -11.44 6.44 -9.46
N GLY A 24 -11.87 6.18 -10.69
CA GLY A 24 -12.14 7.22 -11.65
C GLY A 24 -12.70 6.71 -12.99
N SER A 25 -13.02 7.67 -13.84
CA SER A 25 -13.48 7.42 -15.19
C SER A 25 -12.73 8.31 -16.19
N THR A 26 -12.69 7.88 -17.45
CA THR A 26 -12.07 8.63 -18.54
C THR A 26 -12.92 8.47 -19.79
N ALA A 27 -13.38 9.58 -20.35
CA ALA A 27 -14.10 9.60 -21.61
C ALA A 27 -13.15 9.29 -22.78
N LEU A 28 -13.58 8.46 -23.72
CA LEU A 28 -12.84 8.14 -24.95
C LEU A 28 -13.40 8.97 -26.12
N SER A 29 -14.61 8.66 -26.55
CA SER A 29 -15.31 9.35 -27.63
C SER A 29 -16.81 9.05 -27.55
N GLY A 30 -17.66 10.06 -27.81
CA GLY A 30 -19.12 9.92 -27.70
C GLY A 30 -19.52 9.35 -26.33
N ASP A 31 -20.34 8.32 -26.30
CA ASP A 31 -20.83 7.65 -25.10
C ASP A 31 -19.87 6.58 -24.54
N SER A 32 -18.67 6.51 -25.10
CA SER A 32 -17.67 5.54 -24.67
C SER A 32 -16.84 6.08 -23.49
N ILE A 33 -16.89 5.37 -22.36
CA ILE A 33 -16.21 5.74 -21.13
C ILE A 33 -15.47 4.51 -20.56
N LEU A 34 -14.23 4.72 -20.15
CA LEU A 34 -13.49 3.78 -19.31
C LEU A 34 -13.75 4.08 -17.83
N LEU A 35 -14.14 3.05 -17.09
CA LEU A 35 -14.20 3.06 -15.64
C LEU A 35 -13.05 2.20 -15.10
N TYR A 36 -12.38 2.66 -14.05
CA TYR A 36 -11.23 1.94 -13.49
C TYR A 36 -11.15 2.06 -11.96
N GLY A 37 -10.56 1.07 -11.35
CA GLY A 37 -10.43 1.01 -9.90
C GLY A 37 -9.84 -0.30 -9.40
N GLY A 38 -10.29 -0.76 -8.25
CA GLY A 38 -9.80 -1.97 -7.59
C GLY A 38 -9.99 -3.26 -8.40
N GLU A 39 -10.97 -3.32 -9.29
CA GLU A 39 -11.27 -4.48 -10.13
C GLU A 39 -10.79 -4.36 -11.58
N GLY A 40 -9.88 -3.44 -11.85
CA GLY A 40 -9.28 -3.25 -13.17
C GLY A 40 -10.01 -2.22 -14.03
N VAL A 41 -10.20 -2.54 -15.29
CA VAL A 41 -10.73 -1.61 -16.31
C VAL A 41 -12.00 -2.16 -16.92
N TRP A 42 -13.00 -1.30 -17.02
CA TRP A 42 -14.29 -1.58 -17.63
C TRP A 42 -14.60 -0.53 -18.69
N LEU A 43 -15.17 -0.97 -19.79
CA LEU A 43 -15.59 -0.12 -20.91
C LEU A 43 -17.12 -0.14 -21.03
N THR A 44 -17.72 1.04 -21.10
CA THR A 44 -19.07 1.24 -21.60
C THR A 44 -19.01 1.94 -22.97
N LYS A 45 -19.97 1.66 -23.85
CA LYS A 45 -20.14 2.32 -25.16
C LYS A 45 -21.51 2.98 -25.31
N ASP A 46 -22.34 2.90 -24.29
CA ASP A 46 -23.75 3.32 -24.27
C ASP A 46 -24.04 4.26 -23.09
N GLY A 47 -23.07 5.06 -22.72
CA GLY A 47 -23.22 6.04 -21.64
C GLY A 47 -23.35 5.47 -20.23
N GLY A 48 -22.98 4.19 -20.03
CA GLY A 48 -22.99 3.55 -18.73
C GLY A 48 -24.14 2.57 -18.48
N GLN A 49 -24.85 2.15 -19.53
CA GLN A 49 -25.92 1.15 -19.39
C GLN A 49 -25.35 -0.26 -19.32
N ASN A 50 -24.36 -0.56 -20.15
CA ASN A 50 -23.68 -1.85 -20.17
C ASN A 50 -22.17 -1.68 -20.04
N PHE A 51 -21.53 -2.61 -19.32
CA PHE A 51 -20.09 -2.62 -19.12
C PHE A 51 -19.46 -3.94 -19.55
N SER A 52 -18.35 -3.84 -20.26
CA SER A 52 -17.51 -4.97 -20.65
C SER A 52 -16.13 -4.87 -20.03
N ARG A 53 -15.59 -5.98 -19.59
CA ARG A 53 -14.24 -6.03 -18.99
C ARG A 53 -13.16 -5.82 -20.06
N LEU A 54 -12.20 -4.94 -19.77
CA LEU A 54 -11.09 -4.62 -20.67
C LEU A 54 -9.76 -4.97 -20.00
N MET A 55 -9.54 -6.27 -19.73
CA MET A 55 -8.43 -6.75 -18.91
C MET A 55 -7.32 -7.45 -19.68
N LYS A 56 -7.51 -7.71 -20.99
CA LYS A 56 -6.52 -8.43 -21.78
C LYS A 56 -5.17 -7.70 -21.79
N GLY A 57 -4.10 -8.40 -21.44
CA GLY A 57 -2.74 -7.84 -21.33
C GLY A 57 -2.40 -7.27 -19.94
N LEU A 58 -3.37 -7.16 -19.01
CA LEU A 58 -3.08 -6.85 -17.62
C LEU A 58 -2.71 -8.12 -16.84
N PRO A 59 -1.85 -8.03 -15.82
CA PRO A 59 -1.44 -9.18 -15.04
C PRO A 59 -2.63 -9.80 -14.29
N SER A 60 -2.60 -11.12 -14.13
CA SER A 60 -3.57 -11.86 -13.33
C SER A 60 -3.22 -11.71 -11.83
N GLY A 61 -4.23 -11.49 -11.00
CA GLY A 61 -4.09 -11.38 -9.54
C GLY A 61 -4.73 -10.11 -8.98
N ALA A 62 -5.51 -10.26 -7.90
CA ALA A 62 -6.36 -9.20 -7.36
C ALA A 62 -5.61 -7.89 -7.04
N ASP A 63 -4.36 -7.96 -6.60
CA ASP A 63 -3.58 -6.77 -6.23
C ASP A 63 -2.85 -6.11 -7.40
N ARG A 64 -2.71 -6.80 -8.54
CA ARG A 64 -1.88 -6.34 -9.65
C ARG A 64 -2.63 -5.55 -10.71
N TYR A 65 -3.92 -5.74 -10.84
CA TYR A 65 -4.73 -5.03 -11.85
C TYR A 65 -5.49 -3.82 -11.29
N GLN A 66 -5.23 -3.44 -10.04
CA GLN A 66 -5.80 -2.21 -9.47
C GLN A 66 -5.26 -0.98 -10.21
N MET A 67 -6.14 -0.29 -10.91
CA MET A 67 -5.76 0.90 -11.68
C MET A 67 -5.94 2.16 -10.85
N ARG A 68 -4.89 2.99 -10.83
CA ARG A 68 -4.86 4.27 -10.11
C ARG A 68 -5.26 5.45 -10.98
N ARG A 69 -4.90 5.37 -12.25
CA ARG A 69 -5.17 6.42 -13.21
C ARG A 69 -5.29 5.84 -14.61
N ILE A 70 -6.23 6.34 -15.40
CA ILE A 70 -6.25 6.16 -16.84
C ILE A 70 -6.31 7.55 -17.48
N LEU A 71 -5.48 7.76 -18.49
CA LEU A 71 -5.52 8.94 -19.35
C LEU A 71 -5.80 8.52 -20.79
N HIS A 72 -6.66 9.25 -21.44
CA HIS A 72 -6.92 9.13 -22.87
C HIS A 72 -6.61 10.45 -23.57
N SER A 73 -5.91 10.36 -24.68
CA SER A 73 -5.69 11.46 -25.61
C SER A 73 -5.98 10.97 -27.01
N ARG A 74 -6.78 11.73 -27.76
CA ARG A 74 -7.07 11.40 -29.18
C ARG A 74 -5.80 11.25 -30.02
N ARG A 75 -4.77 12.04 -29.71
CA ARG A 75 -3.49 12.03 -30.44
C ARG A 75 -2.55 10.92 -29.96
N ASN A 76 -2.47 10.69 -28.66
CA ASN A 76 -1.41 9.87 -28.05
C ASN A 76 -1.88 8.48 -27.61
N GLY A 77 -3.21 8.22 -27.66
CA GLY A 77 -3.80 6.97 -27.24
C GLY A 77 -4.19 6.93 -25.77
N THR A 78 -4.35 5.72 -25.24
CA THR A 78 -4.81 5.48 -23.87
C THR A 78 -3.72 4.83 -23.05
N PHE A 79 -3.48 5.38 -21.86
CA PHE A 79 -2.50 4.89 -20.90
C PHE A 79 -3.19 4.56 -19.59
N ALA A 80 -2.80 3.48 -18.94
CA ALA A 80 -3.28 3.05 -17.65
C ALA A 80 -2.13 2.86 -16.67
N LEU A 81 -2.29 3.34 -15.45
CA LEU A 81 -1.32 3.27 -14.38
C LEU A 81 -1.84 2.38 -13.26
N SER A 82 -1.10 1.31 -12.96
CA SER A 82 -1.27 0.56 -11.71
C SER A 82 -0.34 1.11 -10.62
N GLN A 83 -0.23 0.39 -9.51
CA GLN A 83 0.71 0.73 -8.45
C GLN A 83 2.18 0.55 -8.87
N ASP A 84 2.45 -0.41 -9.75
CA ASP A 84 3.79 -0.91 -10.03
C ASP A 84 4.19 -0.78 -11.51
N ALA A 85 3.21 -0.57 -12.41
CA ALA A 85 3.44 -0.59 -13.84
C ALA A 85 2.58 0.41 -14.61
N LEU A 86 3.09 0.80 -15.77
CA LEU A 86 2.41 1.62 -16.77
C LEU A 86 2.04 0.74 -17.95
N TYR A 87 0.84 0.91 -18.47
CA TYR A 87 0.33 0.19 -19.64
C TYR A 87 -0.15 1.15 -20.71
N ARG A 88 0.02 0.76 -21.97
CA ARG A 88 -0.54 1.42 -23.15
C ARG A 88 -1.55 0.51 -23.83
N TRP A 89 -2.70 1.05 -24.19
CA TRP A 89 -3.71 0.31 -24.96
C TRP A 89 -3.31 0.23 -26.43
N GLN A 90 -3.24 -0.98 -26.99
CA GLN A 90 -2.87 -1.27 -28.37
C GLN A 90 -4.07 -1.63 -29.26
N GLY A 91 -5.29 -1.21 -28.86
CA GLY A 91 -6.52 -1.51 -29.59
C GLY A 91 -7.17 -2.86 -29.25
N LYS A 92 -6.38 -3.86 -28.88
CA LYS A 92 -6.86 -5.22 -28.52
C LYS A 92 -6.46 -5.65 -27.12
N GLU A 93 -5.33 -5.15 -26.62
CA GLU A 93 -4.78 -5.53 -25.32
C GLU A 93 -3.92 -4.40 -24.74
N TRP A 94 -3.71 -4.46 -23.44
CA TRP A 94 -2.78 -3.59 -22.73
C TRP A 94 -1.37 -4.14 -22.86
N GLN A 95 -0.43 -3.28 -23.22
CA GLN A 95 0.98 -3.59 -23.28
C GLN A 95 1.71 -2.83 -22.16
N GLU A 96 2.49 -3.54 -21.36
CA GLU A 96 3.32 -2.92 -20.32
C GLU A 96 4.45 -2.11 -20.95
N MET A 97 4.67 -0.91 -20.41
CA MET A 97 5.75 -0.02 -20.79
C MET A 97 6.80 -0.05 -19.68
N PRO A 98 8.03 -0.52 -19.95
CA PRO A 98 9.08 -0.62 -18.94
C PRO A 98 9.51 0.75 -18.45
N LEU A 99 9.60 0.91 -17.12
CA LEU A 99 10.11 2.11 -16.48
C LEU A 99 11.57 1.92 -16.05
N PRO A 100 12.40 2.98 -16.04
CA PRO A 100 13.82 2.91 -15.69
C PRO A 100 14.10 2.44 -14.26
N LEU A 101 13.21 2.76 -13.34
CA LEU A 101 13.32 2.40 -11.93
C LEU A 101 12.02 1.76 -11.43
N LYS A 102 12.16 0.75 -10.60
CA LYS A 102 11.02 0.13 -9.92
C LYS A 102 10.71 0.89 -8.64
N GLU A 103 9.66 1.67 -8.68
CA GLU A 103 9.10 2.34 -7.49
C GLU A 103 7.57 2.35 -7.53
N ARG A 104 6.96 2.66 -6.41
CA ARG A 104 5.51 2.76 -6.32
C ARG A 104 5.02 3.99 -7.10
N LEU A 105 4.22 3.76 -8.11
CA LEU A 105 3.65 4.80 -8.97
C LEU A 105 2.45 5.45 -8.31
N THR A 106 2.27 6.75 -8.52
CA THR A 106 1.24 7.55 -7.86
C THR A 106 0.28 8.22 -8.81
N ASP A 107 0.76 8.77 -9.93
CA ASP A 107 -0.08 9.49 -10.88
C ASP A 107 0.51 9.53 -12.29
N LEU A 108 -0.29 10.03 -13.24
CA LEU A 108 0.02 10.09 -14.66
C LEU A 108 -0.56 11.38 -15.25
N ALA A 109 0.22 12.10 -16.03
CA ALA A 109 -0.22 13.34 -16.72
C ALA A 109 0.35 13.44 -18.13
N LEU A 110 -0.32 14.22 -18.99
CA LEU A 110 0.11 14.53 -20.35
C LEU A 110 0.24 16.06 -20.51
N GLN A 111 1.35 16.48 -21.15
CA GLN A 111 1.56 17.83 -21.63
C GLN A 111 1.97 17.77 -23.11
N GLY A 112 1.04 18.03 -24.02
CA GLY A 112 1.30 17.83 -25.45
C GLY A 112 1.65 16.37 -25.76
N ASP A 113 2.87 16.14 -26.24
CA ASP A 113 3.38 14.80 -26.53
C ASP A 113 4.30 14.26 -25.41
N SER A 114 4.40 14.96 -24.29
CA SER A 114 5.14 14.50 -23.12
C SER A 114 4.23 13.75 -22.14
N LEU A 115 4.47 12.48 -21.98
CA LEU A 115 3.84 11.64 -20.94
C LEU A 115 4.72 11.69 -19.68
N VAL A 116 4.14 12.11 -18.58
CA VAL A 116 4.83 12.18 -17.29
C VAL A 116 4.20 11.18 -16.33
N VAL A 117 4.98 10.23 -15.88
CA VAL A 117 4.60 9.24 -14.87
C VAL A 117 5.23 9.67 -13.55
N MET A 118 4.43 9.78 -12.53
CA MET A 118 4.89 10.13 -11.18
C MET A 118 5.04 8.88 -10.33
N GLY A 119 6.25 8.62 -9.86
CA GLY A 119 6.53 7.73 -8.74
C GLY A 119 6.39 8.46 -7.40
N ARG A 120 6.73 7.79 -6.31
CA ARG A 120 6.73 8.43 -4.98
C ARG A 120 7.94 9.34 -4.76
N SER A 121 9.01 9.13 -5.53
CA SER A 121 10.28 9.82 -5.36
C SER A 121 10.79 10.48 -6.64
N HIS A 122 10.41 9.97 -7.82
CA HIS A 122 10.91 10.44 -9.12
C HIS A 122 9.75 10.71 -10.09
N LEU A 123 10.06 11.46 -11.12
CA LEU A 123 9.24 11.60 -12.31
C LEU A 123 9.90 10.84 -13.46
N PHE A 124 9.10 10.13 -14.24
CA PHE A 124 9.55 9.49 -15.48
C PHE A 124 8.89 10.21 -16.65
N VAL A 125 9.71 10.83 -17.49
CA VAL A 125 9.24 11.62 -18.63
C VAL A 125 9.51 10.87 -19.91
N LEU A 126 8.47 10.65 -20.70
CA LEU A 126 8.53 10.05 -22.02
C LEU A 126 8.08 11.06 -23.06
N GLN A 127 8.89 11.32 -24.04
CA GLN A 127 8.50 12.08 -25.21
C GLN A 127 7.96 11.16 -26.29
N LEU A 128 6.66 11.27 -26.59
CA LEU A 128 6.01 10.46 -27.61
C LEU A 128 6.42 10.96 -29.03
N PRO A 129 6.60 10.09 -30.02
CA PRO A 129 6.34 8.64 -30.02
C PRO A 129 7.49 7.77 -29.49
N TYR A 130 8.57 8.34 -29.00
CA TYR A 130 9.73 7.60 -28.50
C TYR A 130 9.32 6.74 -27.29
N GLN A 131 10.02 5.61 -27.11
CA GLN A 131 9.70 4.65 -26.04
C GLN A 131 10.71 4.68 -24.88
N GLN A 132 11.60 5.67 -24.85
CA GLN A 132 12.59 5.79 -23.78
C GLN A 132 12.17 6.82 -22.74
N PHE A 133 12.05 6.36 -21.51
CA PHE A 133 11.84 7.23 -20.37
C PHE A 133 13.14 7.84 -19.87
N SER A 134 13.10 9.14 -19.58
CA SER A 134 14.10 9.82 -18.78
C SER A 134 13.64 9.91 -17.33
N THR A 135 14.53 9.63 -16.38
CA THR A 135 14.25 9.83 -14.96
C THR A 135 14.59 11.26 -14.57
N LEU A 136 13.64 11.95 -13.97
CA LEU A 136 13.79 13.30 -13.47
C LEU A 136 13.66 13.32 -11.95
N THR A 137 14.74 13.69 -11.27
CA THR A 137 14.70 14.02 -9.84
C THR A 137 14.42 15.51 -9.71
N LEU A 138 13.41 15.86 -8.94
CA LEU A 138 13.07 17.26 -8.70
C LEU A 138 14.14 17.93 -7.81
N PRO A 139 14.54 19.16 -8.11
CA PRO A 139 15.52 19.89 -7.31
C PRO A 139 14.94 20.24 -5.93
N GLU A 140 15.82 20.50 -4.98
CA GLU A 140 15.43 21.05 -3.70
C GLU A 140 14.68 22.37 -3.89
N SER A 141 13.63 22.56 -3.10
CA SER A 141 12.72 23.69 -3.29
C SER A 141 12.36 24.31 -1.94
N PRO A 142 12.10 25.62 -1.88
CA PRO A 142 11.67 26.28 -0.65
C PRO A 142 10.42 25.61 -0.05
N GLY A 143 10.44 25.40 1.28
CA GLY A 143 9.32 24.77 1.99
C GLY A 143 9.29 23.25 1.97
N VAL A 144 10.28 22.59 1.35
CA VAL A 144 10.56 21.16 1.52
C VAL A 144 11.47 20.96 2.73
N SER A 145 11.18 19.96 3.51
CA SER A 145 12.05 19.56 4.64
C SER A 145 12.76 18.26 4.25
N PRO A 146 13.93 18.34 3.57
CA PRO A 146 14.68 17.15 3.21
C PRO A 146 15.02 16.35 4.46
N HIS A 147 15.09 15.03 4.33
CA HIS A 147 15.43 14.11 5.43
C HIS A 147 14.46 14.13 6.62
N ARG A 148 13.22 14.55 6.40
CA ARG A 148 12.14 14.45 7.40
C ARG A 148 10.97 13.65 6.86
N ALA A 149 10.40 12.82 7.73
CA ALA A 149 9.17 12.08 7.44
C ALA A 149 8.13 12.38 8.52
N THR A 150 6.84 12.18 8.23
CA THR A 150 5.84 12.26 9.29
C THR A 150 6.05 11.11 10.29
N LEU A 151 5.80 11.37 11.56
CA LEU A 151 5.89 10.35 12.59
C LEU A 151 4.95 9.17 12.28
N PHE A 152 3.77 9.44 11.73
CA PHE A 152 2.88 8.41 11.23
C PHE A 152 3.57 7.50 10.19
N ARG A 153 4.25 8.07 9.18
CA ARG A 153 4.94 7.28 8.15
C ARG A 153 6.10 6.48 8.73
N THR A 154 6.79 7.03 9.72
CA THR A 154 7.88 6.33 10.43
C THR A 154 7.34 5.15 11.23
N LEU A 155 6.25 5.35 11.99
CA LEU A 155 5.59 4.29 12.75
C LEU A 155 4.99 3.22 11.85
N TRP A 156 4.39 3.62 10.71
CA TRP A 156 3.94 2.68 9.70
C TRP A 156 5.08 1.82 9.16
N ALA A 157 6.19 2.45 8.74
CA ALA A 157 7.34 1.75 8.20
C ALA A 157 7.99 0.81 9.22
N LEU A 158 8.01 1.20 10.49
CA LEU A 158 8.48 0.36 11.59
C LEU A 158 7.55 -0.82 11.82
N HIS A 159 6.24 -0.58 11.91
CA HIS A 159 5.23 -1.62 12.16
C HIS A 159 5.14 -2.66 11.03
N SER A 160 5.25 -2.21 9.78
CA SER A 160 5.24 -3.09 8.59
C SER A 160 6.59 -3.73 8.29
N GLY A 161 7.66 -3.34 9.00
CA GLY A 161 9.03 -3.75 8.70
C GLY A 161 9.66 -3.09 7.46
N GLU A 162 8.91 -2.23 6.74
CA GLU A 162 9.45 -1.50 5.57
C GLU A 162 10.67 -0.67 5.90
N LEU A 163 10.82 -0.20 7.15
CA LEU A 163 11.91 0.67 7.58
C LEU A 163 13.29 0.06 7.28
N PHE A 164 13.41 -1.25 7.41
CA PHE A 164 14.65 -2.00 7.17
C PHE A 164 14.57 -2.89 5.91
N HIS A 165 13.83 -2.45 4.90
CA HIS A 165 13.67 -3.14 3.61
C HIS A 165 13.15 -4.59 3.76
N LEU A 166 13.70 -5.52 2.97
CA LEU A 166 13.27 -6.92 2.98
C LEU A 166 13.51 -7.60 4.34
N LEU A 167 14.66 -7.34 4.96
CA LEU A 167 15.01 -7.96 6.25
C LEU A 167 14.04 -7.56 7.35
N GLY A 168 13.63 -6.29 7.38
CA GLY A 168 12.64 -5.82 8.35
C GLY A 168 11.27 -6.46 8.16
N ARG A 169 10.82 -6.61 6.91
CA ARG A 169 9.54 -7.30 6.62
C ARG A 169 9.56 -8.75 7.09
N LEU A 170 10.61 -9.51 6.74
CA LEU A 170 10.76 -10.90 7.19
C LEU A 170 10.80 -11.01 8.70
N LEU A 171 11.46 -10.06 9.38
CA LEU A 171 11.51 -10.02 10.84
C LEU A 171 10.11 -9.79 11.44
N VAL A 172 9.35 -8.83 10.92
CA VAL A 172 7.99 -8.56 11.41
C VAL A 172 7.06 -9.73 11.14
N ASP A 173 7.16 -10.39 9.98
CA ASP A 173 6.40 -11.61 9.66
C ASP A 173 6.73 -12.75 10.64
N ALA A 174 8.02 -12.96 10.94
CA ALA A 174 8.46 -13.94 11.92
C ALA A 174 7.94 -13.61 13.33
N LEU A 175 8.01 -12.35 13.75
CA LEU A 175 7.45 -11.90 15.04
C LEU A 175 5.94 -12.13 15.11
N GLY A 176 5.20 -11.84 14.02
CA GLY A 176 3.78 -12.12 13.92
C GLY A 176 3.45 -13.60 14.09
N LEU A 177 4.21 -14.49 13.44
CA LEU A 177 4.06 -15.93 13.59
C LEU A 177 4.36 -16.39 15.02
N ILE A 178 5.43 -15.88 15.63
CA ILE A 178 5.79 -16.21 17.02
C ILE A 178 4.71 -15.70 17.97
N MET A 179 4.16 -14.51 17.76
CA MET A 179 3.06 -13.99 18.57
C MET A 179 1.82 -14.90 18.50
N LEU A 180 1.49 -15.41 17.30
CA LEU A 180 0.42 -16.39 17.14
C LEU A 180 0.69 -17.68 17.93
N LEU A 181 1.91 -18.23 17.83
CA LEU A 181 2.32 -19.41 18.58
C LEU A 181 2.30 -19.18 20.10
N LEU A 182 2.75 -18.01 20.56
CA LEU A 182 2.68 -17.63 21.98
C LEU A 182 1.22 -17.53 22.44
N SER A 183 0.34 -16.96 21.65
CA SER A 183 -1.10 -16.87 21.98
C SER A 183 -1.73 -18.25 22.13
N ILE A 184 -1.51 -19.15 21.16
CA ILE A 184 -2.01 -20.52 21.18
C ILE A 184 -1.43 -21.29 22.38
N SER A 185 -0.11 -21.22 22.58
CA SER A 185 0.55 -21.92 23.71
C SER A 185 0.09 -21.38 25.07
N GLY A 186 -0.15 -20.07 25.18
CA GLY A 186 -0.71 -19.46 26.39
C GLY A 186 -2.10 -20.01 26.73
N VAL A 187 -2.98 -20.10 25.73
CA VAL A 187 -4.32 -20.72 25.90
C VAL A 187 -4.18 -22.18 26.32
N ILE A 188 -3.31 -22.96 25.71
CA ILE A 188 -3.08 -24.36 26.08
C ILE A 188 -2.58 -24.47 27.53
N ILE A 189 -1.60 -23.67 27.91
CA ILE A 189 -1.03 -23.66 29.27
C ILE A 189 -2.11 -23.28 30.30
N PHE A 190 -3.02 -22.39 29.96
CA PHE A 190 -4.10 -21.97 30.85
C PHE A 190 -5.23 -22.99 30.97
N VAL A 191 -5.72 -23.52 29.85
CA VAL A 191 -6.93 -24.37 29.79
C VAL A 191 -6.61 -25.82 30.17
N TYR A 192 -5.51 -26.35 29.65
CA TYR A 192 -5.21 -27.78 29.72
C TYR A 192 -5.05 -28.35 31.18
N PRO A 193 -4.36 -27.69 32.13
CA PRO A 193 -4.28 -28.16 33.50
C PRO A 193 -5.66 -28.21 34.19
N ARG A 194 -6.54 -27.26 33.88
CA ARG A 194 -7.90 -27.20 34.42
C ARG A 194 -8.73 -28.37 33.89
N TRP A 195 -8.64 -28.63 32.61
CA TRP A 195 -9.33 -29.74 31.93
C TRP A 195 -8.85 -31.08 32.47
N MET A 196 -7.53 -31.29 32.64
CA MET A 196 -6.94 -32.51 33.22
C MET A 196 -7.44 -32.74 34.63
N LYS A 197 -7.46 -31.72 35.49
CA LYS A 197 -7.98 -31.87 36.86
C LYS A 197 -9.44 -32.32 36.89
N ARG A 198 -10.27 -31.80 35.97
CA ARG A 198 -11.68 -32.20 35.83
C ARG A 198 -11.81 -33.65 35.36
N MET A 199 -11.01 -34.10 34.40
CA MET A 199 -10.99 -35.46 33.89
C MET A 199 -10.56 -36.46 34.96
N GLN A 200 -9.48 -36.18 35.72
CA GLN A 200 -9.00 -37.03 36.78
C GLN A 200 -10.05 -37.28 37.89
N LYS A 201 -10.86 -36.27 38.20
CA LYS A 201 -11.97 -36.39 39.17
C LYS A 201 -13.11 -37.33 38.71
N ARG A 202 -13.30 -37.50 37.42
CA ARG A 202 -14.38 -38.31 36.82
C ARG A 202 -14.01 -39.77 36.55
N VAL A 203 -12.73 -40.16 36.68
CA VAL A 203 -12.29 -41.50 36.33
C VAL A 203 -12.39 -42.44 37.50
N ARG A 204 -13.04 -43.61 37.29
CA ARG A 204 -13.13 -44.70 38.29
C ARG A 204 -11.75 -45.30 38.64
N ALA A 205 -11.59 -45.83 39.86
CA ALA A 205 -10.34 -46.28 40.44
C ALA A 205 -9.51 -47.25 39.53
N ALA A 206 -10.18 -48.21 38.87
CA ALA A 206 -9.56 -49.21 38.01
C ALA A 206 -8.90 -48.64 36.72
N ARG A 207 -9.31 -47.43 36.29
CA ARG A 207 -8.79 -46.73 35.10
C ARG A 207 -7.68 -45.73 35.44
N ARG A 208 -7.44 -45.46 36.73
CA ARG A 208 -6.51 -44.40 37.19
C ARG A 208 -5.07 -44.66 36.79
N ALA A 209 -4.57 -45.90 36.76
CA ALA A 209 -3.17 -46.23 36.42
C ALA A 209 -2.85 -45.87 34.96
N ARG A 210 -3.71 -46.22 33.99
CA ARG A 210 -3.52 -45.89 32.57
C ARG A 210 -3.63 -44.38 32.32
N VAL A 211 -4.57 -43.73 32.98
CA VAL A 211 -4.74 -42.27 32.88
C VAL A 211 -3.56 -41.55 33.49
N LYS A 212 -2.98 -42.06 34.62
CA LYS A 212 -1.79 -41.48 35.26
C LYS A 212 -0.55 -41.57 34.37
N ALA A 213 -0.31 -42.68 33.66
CA ALA A 213 0.79 -42.80 32.71
C ALA A 213 0.68 -41.87 31.50
N ARG A 214 -0.53 -41.72 30.95
CA ARG A 214 -0.80 -40.80 29.84
C ARG A 214 -0.68 -39.34 30.28
N THR A 215 -1.16 -38.99 31.47
CA THR A 215 -1.05 -37.63 32.02
C THR A 215 0.39 -37.23 32.31
N HIS A 216 1.26 -38.18 32.68
CA HIS A 216 2.68 -37.90 32.93
C HIS A 216 3.46 -37.52 31.68
N ARG A 217 3.20 -38.16 30.51
CA ARG A 217 3.76 -37.73 29.22
C ARG A 217 3.28 -36.36 28.83
N LEU A 218 2.00 -36.09 28.98
CA LEU A 218 1.38 -34.82 28.71
C LEU A 218 1.87 -33.69 29.63
N GLN A 219 2.14 -33.97 30.89
CA GLN A 219 2.76 -33.01 31.82
C GLN A 219 4.19 -32.64 31.44
N ARG A 220 4.99 -33.57 30.91
CA ARG A 220 6.34 -33.27 30.40
C ARG A 220 6.24 -32.36 29.15
N SER A 221 5.32 -32.65 28.26
CA SER A 221 5.07 -31.78 27.08
C SER A 221 4.65 -30.40 27.48
N LEU A 222 3.71 -30.25 28.42
CA LEU A 222 3.28 -28.97 28.98
C LEU A 222 4.44 -28.21 29.63
N LYS A 223 5.31 -28.89 30.39
CA LYS A 223 6.47 -28.23 31.00
C LYS A 223 7.41 -27.66 29.94
N ARG A 224 7.67 -28.40 28.85
CA ARG A 224 8.47 -27.90 27.71
C ARG A 224 7.81 -26.73 27.03
N GLN A 225 6.52 -26.82 26.76
CA GLN A 225 5.75 -25.70 26.15
C GLN A 225 5.78 -24.47 27.05
N TYR A 226 5.64 -24.65 28.35
CA TYR A 226 5.72 -23.55 29.31
C TYR A 226 7.11 -22.89 29.31
N GLN A 227 8.18 -23.70 29.31
CA GLN A 227 9.54 -23.17 29.22
C GLN A 227 9.81 -22.43 27.92
N LEU A 228 9.37 -22.98 26.77
CA LEU A 228 9.50 -22.32 25.49
C LEU A 228 8.66 -21.02 25.42
N HIS A 229 7.44 -21.05 25.95
CA HIS A 229 6.58 -19.87 26.02
C HIS A 229 7.23 -18.75 26.84
N LEU A 230 7.78 -19.07 28.00
CA LEU A 230 8.50 -18.10 28.83
C LEU A 230 9.77 -17.58 28.15
N LEU A 231 10.58 -18.49 27.59
CA LEU A 231 11.82 -18.11 26.90
C LEU A 231 11.55 -17.17 25.73
N LEU A 232 10.65 -17.56 24.83
CA LEU A 232 10.28 -16.74 23.69
C LEU A 232 9.61 -15.43 24.12
N GLY A 233 8.70 -15.49 25.10
CA GLY A 233 8.03 -14.30 25.63
C GLY A 233 9.02 -13.32 26.25
N TYR A 234 10.00 -13.79 27.00
CA TYR A 234 11.02 -12.95 27.62
C TYR A 234 11.92 -12.25 26.59
N TRP A 235 12.51 -13.01 25.67
CA TRP A 235 13.43 -12.46 24.67
C TRP A 235 12.73 -11.58 23.64
N LEU A 236 11.49 -11.88 23.30
CA LEU A 236 10.75 -11.17 22.28
C LEU A 236 9.79 -10.12 22.85
N PHE A 237 9.75 -9.94 24.16
CA PHE A 237 8.86 -8.97 24.80
C PHE A 237 9.02 -7.55 24.23
N ILE A 238 10.27 -7.06 24.14
CA ILE A 238 10.54 -5.71 23.65
C ILE A 238 10.14 -5.54 22.19
N PRO A 239 10.60 -6.37 21.22
CA PRO A 239 10.18 -6.21 19.84
C PRO A 239 8.67 -6.38 19.63
N LEU A 240 8.02 -7.29 20.36
CA LEU A 240 6.57 -7.44 20.31
C LEU A 240 5.84 -6.20 20.88
N LEU A 241 6.35 -5.65 21.99
CA LEU A 241 5.80 -4.41 22.56
C LEU A 241 5.92 -3.26 21.57
N VAL A 242 7.06 -3.11 20.88
CA VAL A 242 7.26 -2.08 19.84
C VAL A 242 6.24 -2.23 18.72
N LEU A 243 5.99 -3.48 18.26
CA LEU A 243 4.96 -3.74 17.23
C LEU A 243 3.56 -3.37 17.73
N VAL A 244 3.19 -3.77 18.94
CA VAL A 244 1.85 -3.47 19.50
C VAL A 244 1.68 -1.95 19.65
N VAL A 245 2.64 -1.27 20.27
CA VAL A 245 2.57 0.18 20.49
C VAL A 245 2.55 0.94 19.17
N SER A 246 3.43 0.60 18.21
CA SER A 246 3.40 1.25 16.90
C SER A 246 2.07 1.06 16.19
N GLY A 247 1.47 -0.14 16.27
CA GLY A 247 0.17 -0.46 15.68
C GLY A 247 -0.98 0.39 16.25
N MET A 248 -0.94 0.76 17.54
CA MET A 248 -1.95 1.62 18.16
C MET A 248 -2.01 3.01 17.51
N PHE A 249 -0.88 3.56 17.07
CA PHE A 249 -0.80 4.85 16.40
C PHE A 249 -1.21 4.83 14.92
N LEU A 250 -1.50 3.65 14.36
CA LEU A 250 -1.94 3.53 12.96
C LEU A 250 -3.45 3.71 12.79
N ARG A 251 -4.20 3.86 13.89
CA ARG A 251 -5.66 4.05 13.88
C ARG A 251 -6.10 5.25 14.72
N PRO A 252 -7.22 5.91 14.36
CA PRO A 252 -7.83 6.92 15.22
C PRO A 252 -8.17 6.35 16.60
N PRO A 253 -8.07 7.15 17.66
CA PRO A 253 -7.73 8.59 17.69
C PRO A 253 -6.23 8.91 17.67
N LEU A 254 -5.33 7.94 18.01
CA LEU A 254 -3.90 8.20 18.16
C LEU A 254 -3.20 8.61 16.87
N LEU A 255 -3.69 8.13 15.72
CA LEU A 255 -3.20 8.55 14.40
C LEU A 255 -3.23 10.07 14.24
N VAL A 256 -4.28 10.74 14.70
CA VAL A 256 -4.44 12.19 14.52
C VAL A 256 -3.31 12.95 15.24
N ALA A 257 -2.89 12.46 16.40
CA ALA A 257 -1.81 13.08 17.18
C ALA A 257 -0.45 13.02 16.46
N VAL A 258 -0.19 11.98 15.67
CA VAL A 258 1.12 11.77 15.02
C VAL A 258 1.13 12.14 13.53
N ALA A 259 -0.03 12.39 12.93
CA ALA A 259 -0.16 12.56 11.47
C ALA A 259 0.63 13.76 10.92
N LYS A 260 0.68 14.86 11.65
CA LYS A 260 1.35 16.11 11.24
C LYS A 260 2.75 16.29 11.85
N VAL A 261 3.13 15.46 12.83
CA VAL A 261 4.43 15.54 13.48
C VAL A 261 5.53 15.06 12.53
N LYS A 262 6.56 15.86 12.32
CA LYS A 262 7.72 15.52 11.46
C LYS A 262 8.93 15.17 12.33
N VAL A 263 9.55 14.05 11.99
CA VAL A 263 10.76 13.55 12.63
C VAL A 263 11.89 13.40 11.61
N PRO A 264 13.15 13.53 12.02
CA PRO A 264 14.29 13.24 11.16
C PRO A 264 14.25 11.79 10.69
N THR A 265 14.60 11.55 9.43
CA THR A 265 14.77 10.20 8.92
C THR A 265 16.11 9.62 9.37
N ILE A 266 16.11 8.35 9.73
CA ILE A 266 17.33 7.65 10.13
C ILE A 266 18.11 7.29 8.87
N PRO A 267 19.40 7.64 8.74
CA PRO A 267 20.25 7.17 7.66
C PRO A 267 20.20 5.65 7.52
N THR A 268 20.37 5.13 6.33
CA THR A 268 20.31 3.69 6.01
C THR A 268 18.92 3.04 6.06
N THR A 269 17.86 3.79 6.37
CA THR A 269 16.48 3.29 6.34
C THR A 269 15.79 3.60 5.01
N ALA A 270 14.71 2.87 4.72
CA ALA A 270 13.90 3.06 3.51
C ALA A 270 13.25 4.45 3.39
N LEU A 271 13.21 5.22 4.48
CA LEU A 271 12.65 6.59 4.51
C LEU A 271 13.70 7.66 4.23
N HIS A 272 14.98 7.29 4.14
CA HIS A 272 16.07 8.23 3.92
C HIS A 272 16.62 8.12 2.50
N SER A 273 16.87 9.26 1.87
CA SER A 273 17.63 9.35 0.63
C SER A 273 18.53 10.58 0.69
N ALA A 274 19.84 10.38 0.58
CA ALA A 274 20.81 11.47 0.63
C ALA A 274 20.70 12.40 -0.58
N ASN A 275 20.30 11.86 -1.75
CA ASN A 275 20.38 12.54 -3.04
C ASN A 275 19.02 12.98 -3.59
N ASN A 276 17.92 12.71 -2.89
CA ASN A 276 16.60 13.08 -3.36
C ASN A 276 15.77 13.75 -2.25
N PRO A 277 15.64 15.07 -2.30
CA PRO A 277 14.86 15.82 -1.30
C PRO A 277 13.36 15.49 -1.33
N TRP A 278 12.86 14.91 -2.44
CA TRP A 278 11.47 14.52 -2.63
C TRP A 278 11.22 13.02 -2.40
N HIS A 279 12.15 12.34 -1.74
CA HIS A 279 12.02 10.91 -1.47
C HIS A 279 10.72 10.59 -0.71
N ASP A 280 9.93 9.66 -1.26
CA ASP A 280 8.63 9.25 -0.74
C ASP A 280 7.60 10.39 -0.55
N ALA A 281 7.80 11.55 -1.18
CA ALA A 281 6.97 12.74 -0.97
C ALA A 281 5.90 12.96 -2.04
N LEU A 282 6.08 12.49 -3.26
CA LEU A 282 5.21 12.78 -4.40
C LEU A 282 3.89 11.99 -4.35
N ARG A 283 2.75 12.65 -4.64
CA ARG A 283 1.42 12.06 -4.52
C ARG A 283 0.55 12.20 -5.76
N ARG A 284 0.38 13.41 -6.29
CA ARG A 284 -0.46 13.72 -7.46
C ARG A 284 0.20 14.75 -8.34
N LEU A 285 -0.10 14.69 -9.64
CA LEU A 285 0.45 15.57 -10.66
C LEU A 285 -0.64 15.97 -11.63
N VAL A 286 -0.72 17.26 -11.94
CA VAL A 286 -1.61 17.77 -12.98
C VAL A 286 -0.93 18.89 -13.75
N TYR A 287 -1.10 18.90 -15.07
CA TYR A 287 -0.75 20.02 -15.92
C TYR A 287 -1.98 20.87 -16.15
N VAL A 288 -1.88 22.18 -15.95
CA VAL A 288 -2.95 23.15 -16.13
C VAL A 288 -2.67 23.95 -17.40
N PRO A 289 -3.29 23.63 -18.56
CA PRO A 289 -2.99 24.27 -19.84
C PRO A 289 -3.24 25.79 -19.83
N ALA A 290 -4.31 26.24 -19.17
CA ALA A 290 -4.68 27.68 -19.11
C ALA A 290 -3.62 28.53 -18.43
N ARG A 291 -2.81 27.98 -17.52
CA ARG A 291 -1.74 28.66 -16.80
C ARG A 291 -0.34 28.25 -17.27
N GLN A 292 -0.28 27.25 -18.15
CA GLN A 292 0.98 26.61 -18.59
C GLN A 292 1.87 26.21 -17.41
N GLU A 293 1.28 25.66 -16.37
CA GLU A 293 1.97 25.29 -15.15
C GLU A 293 1.63 23.86 -14.70
N TRP A 294 2.56 23.26 -13.99
CA TRP A 294 2.40 22.00 -13.29
C TRP A 294 2.02 22.26 -11.84
N ILE A 295 1.06 21.50 -11.35
CA ILE A 295 0.69 21.46 -9.94
C ILE A 295 0.99 20.07 -9.41
N LEU A 296 1.74 20.00 -8.31
CA LEU A 296 2.13 18.79 -7.64
C LEU A 296 1.58 18.78 -6.21
N SER A 297 0.84 17.75 -5.87
CA SER A 297 0.49 17.46 -4.48
C SER A 297 1.54 16.51 -3.89
N THR A 298 2.02 16.83 -2.71
CA THR A 298 3.08 16.10 -2.01
C THR A 298 2.73 15.90 -0.55
N SER A 299 3.54 15.15 0.20
CA SER A 299 3.41 15.07 1.66
C SER A 299 3.78 16.38 2.37
N GLU A 300 4.40 17.34 1.66
CA GLU A 300 4.85 18.63 2.18
C GLU A 300 3.87 19.78 1.87
N GLY A 301 2.82 19.49 1.12
CA GLY A 301 1.84 20.46 0.65
C GLY A 301 1.68 20.45 -0.87
N ILE A 302 1.09 21.51 -1.41
CA ILE A 302 0.90 21.69 -2.84
C ILE A 302 1.95 22.65 -3.39
N PHE A 303 2.55 22.26 -4.50
CA PHE A 303 3.60 23.02 -5.18
C PHE A 303 3.22 23.25 -6.64
N ARG A 304 3.79 24.29 -7.22
CA ARG A 304 3.65 24.62 -8.66
C ARG A 304 5.01 24.90 -9.31
N CYS A 305 5.09 24.67 -10.61
CA CYS A 305 6.21 25.12 -11.44
C CYS A 305 5.77 25.26 -12.89
N LYS A 306 6.44 26.13 -13.66
CA LYS A 306 6.18 26.28 -15.09
C LYS A 306 6.77 25.13 -15.91
N ARG A 307 7.89 24.57 -15.46
CA ARG A 307 8.59 23.49 -16.14
C ARG A 307 9.11 22.49 -15.09
N LEU A 308 8.88 21.21 -15.35
CA LEU A 308 9.44 20.15 -14.53
C LEU A 308 10.99 20.19 -14.59
N GLY A 309 11.64 19.96 -13.45
CA GLY A 309 13.10 20.08 -13.30
C GLY A 309 13.57 21.46 -12.80
N LEU A 310 12.71 22.45 -12.71
CA LEU A 310 12.99 23.69 -11.99
C LEU A 310 12.56 23.58 -10.53
N PRO A 311 13.12 24.41 -9.62
CA PRO A 311 12.65 24.49 -8.22
C PRO A 311 11.16 24.78 -8.19
N LEU A 312 10.46 24.08 -7.27
CA LEU A 312 9.02 24.23 -7.10
C LEU A 312 8.71 25.37 -6.14
N GLU A 313 7.63 26.08 -6.41
CA GLU A 313 7.10 27.11 -5.53
C GLU A 313 5.94 26.53 -4.72
N LYS A 314 6.01 26.65 -3.39
CA LYS A 314 4.94 26.18 -2.51
C LYS A 314 3.75 27.13 -2.62
N ILE A 315 2.55 26.57 -2.80
CA ILE A 315 1.31 27.31 -2.76
C ILE A 315 0.93 27.47 -1.28
N GLU A 316 0.97 28.70 -0.79
CA GLU A 316 0.55 29.03 0.58
C GLU A 316 -0.97 28.88 0.71
N ASN A 317 -1.44 28.61 1.94
CA ASN A 317 -2.86 28.44 2.27
C ASN A 317 -3.56 27.21 1.67
N THR A 318 -2.81 26.13 1.41
CA THR A 318 -3.44 24.84 1.19
C THR A 318 -3.63 24.12 2.55
N PRO A 319 -4.83 23.56 2.80
CA PRO A 319 -5.18 22.94 4.08
C PRO A 319 -4.34 21.69 4.40
#